data_0a60c89f2f9904b0ad15003fd59440f9
#
_entry.id   0a60c89f2f9904b0ad15003fd59440f9
#
_cell.length_a   1.000
_cell.length_b   1.000
_cell.length_c   1.000
_cell.angle_alpha   90.00
_cell.angle_beta   90.00
_cell.angle_gamma   90.00
#
_symmetry.space_group_name_H-M   'P 1'
#
loop_
_entity.id
_entity.type
_entity.pdbx_description
1 polymer ?
#
loop_
_entity_poly.entity_id
_entity_poly.type
_entity_poly.pdbx_seq_one_letter_code
_entity_poly.pdbx_strand_id
1 'polypeptide(L)'
;MIETVHVNVPGRSYDVIIGPGLLTQGGPRIAPFLSRPRVVIVTEENVAALHLAALKTALADSGISSEALVLPAGEGTKSWPFLEQTVEFLLTQKVERGDIVIAFGGGVIGDLVGFAAATVRRGVRFVQIPTSLLAQVDSSVGGKTGINSPIGKNLIGAFHQPTLVLADTALLGTLTPRDFLSGYGEVVKYGLLGDANFFETLEEEGAAIAAGDMAARVRAVTRSVQMKADIVERDETEQGDRALLNLGHTFCHALEAATGFGDRLLHGEGVSIGCALAFELSARLGLCSQEEPSRVRTHLKAMGMKTDLADIDGDLPDAAALLALMGQDKKVVDGKLRFILARGIGDAFITSDVPADVVLSVLRDGLALR
;
A
#
# COMPACT_ATOMS: atom_id res chain seq x y z
N MET A 1 -16.68 16.04 4.73
CA MET A 1 -16.17 15.59 6.05
C MET A 1 -14.67 15.41 5.90
N ILE A 2 -13.89 15.90 6.85
CA ILE A 2 -12.44 15.72 6.92
C ILE A 2 -12.16 15.02 8.24
N GLU A 3 -11.42 13.92 8.18
CA GLU A 3 -11.03 13.10 9.32
C GLU A 3 -9.52 13.24 9.55
N THR A 4 -9.08 12.97 10.78
CA THR A 4 -7.66 12.96 11.13
C THR A 4 -7.36 11.72 11.95
N VAL A 5 -6.40 10.93 11.50
CA VAL A 5 -5.84 9.81 12.25
C VAL A 5 -4.45 10.20 12.72
N HIS A 6 -4.23 10.13 14.04
CA HIS A 6 -2.93 10.38 14.63
C HIS A 6 -2.13 9.07 14.67
N VAL A 7 -0.93 9.06 14.12
CA VAL A 7 -0.01 7.92 14.16
C VAL A 7 1.04 8.20 15.24
N ASN A 8 0.94 7.47 16.34
CA ASN A 8 1.76 7.72 17.53
C ASN A 8 3.02 6.84 17.51
N VAL A 9 4.09 7.35 16.89
CA VAL A 9 5.40 6.70 16.89
C VAL A 9 6.35 7.51 17.79
N PRO A 10 7.00 6.92 18.77
CA PRO A 10 7.83 7.64 19.73
C PRO A 10 8.84 8.59 19.06
N GLY A 11 8.73 9.88 19.34
CA GLY A 11 9.58 10.93 18.79
C GLY A 11 9.38 11.28 17.31
N ARG A 12 8.42 10.63 16.63
CA ARG A 12 8.14 10.80 15.18
C ARG A 12 6.65 10.68 14.85
N SER A 13 5.78 11.07 15.78
CA SER A 13 4.33 11.08 15.58
C SER A 13 3.92 12.08 14.50
N TYR A 14 2.86 11.77 13.76
CA TYR A 14 2.33 12.59 12.68
C TYR A 14 0.85 12.37 12.47
N ASP A 15 0.22 13.29 11.73
CA ASP A 15 -1.18 13.20 11.38
C ASP A 15 -1.36 12.71 9.95
N VAL A 16 -2.38 11.88 9.75
CA VAL A 16 -2.95 11.55 8.44
C VAL A 16 -4.29 12.26 8.33
N ILE A 17 -4.37 13.25 7.47
CA ILE A 17 -5.59 14.02 7.22
C ILE A 17 -6.26 13.44 5.99
N ILE A 18 -7.54 13.07 6.11
CA ILE A 18 -8.29 12.31 5.11
C ILE A 18 -9.56 13.07 4.77
N GLY A 19 -9.82 13.29 3.50
CA GLY A 19 -11.05 13.91 3.03
C GLY A 19 -10.93 14.51 1.65
N PRO A 20 -12.04 14.98 1.06
CA PRO A 20 -12.01 15.58 -0.27
C PRO A 20 -11.51 17.04 -0.26
N GLY A 21 -10.81 17.42 -1.33
CA GLY A 21 -10.36 18.80 -1.56
C GLY A 21 -9.18 19.24 -0.69
N LEU A 22 -8.43 18.29 -0.13
CA LEU A 22 -7.24 18.59 0.68
C LEU A 22 -6.09 19.13 -0.16
N LEU A 23 -6.02 18.81 -1.45
CA LEU A 23 -5.01 19.32 -2.36
C LEU A 23 -5.03 20.86 -2.43
N THR A 24 -6.21 21.45 -2.52
CA THR A 24 -6.39 22.90 -2.53
C THR A 24 -6.13 23.56 -1.18
N GLN A 25 -6.11 22.80 -0.10
CA GLN A 25 -5.78 23.21 1.26
C GLN A 25 -4.32 22.86 1.63
N GLY A 26 -3.54 22.37 0.69
CA GLY A 26 -2.16 21.91 0.94
C GLY A 26 -1.26 22.99 1.52
N GLY A 27 -1.35 24.21 0.99
CA GLY A 27 -0.56 25.33 1.46
C GLY A 27 -0.74 25.63 2.95
N PRO A 28 -1.96 25.96 3.44
CA PRO A 28 -2.20 26.23 4.87
C PRO A 28 -1.87 25.05 5.79
N ARG A 29 -2.03 23.80 5.31
CA ARG A 29 -1.75 22.61 6.12
C ARG A 29 -0.26 22.29 6.23
N ILE A 30 0.52 22.62 5.20
CA ILE A 30 1.97 22.38 5.18
C ILE A 30 2.74 23.53 5.81
N ALA A 31 2.23 24.77 5.70
CA ALA A 31 2.88 25.99 6.20
C ALA A 31 3.40 25.89 7.65
N PRO A 32 2.67 25.30 8.63
CA PRO A 32 3.15 25.19 10.01
C PRO A 32 4.44 24.38 10.18
N PHE A 33 4.76 23.54 9.23
CA PHE A 33 5.96 22.68 9.27
C PHE A 33 7.16 23.30 8.55
N LEU A 34 7.01 24.43 7.87
CA LEU A 34 8.06 25.02 7.05
C LEU A 34 8.99 25.89 7.90
N SER A 35 10.30 25.70 7.74
CA SER A 35 11.32 26.61 8.29
C SER A 35 11.51 27.84 7.42
N ARG A 36 11.17 27.76 6.13
CA ARG A 36 11.16 28.82 5.14
C ARG A 36 10.06 28.57 4.13
N PRO A 37 9.48 29.60 3.48
CA PRO A 37 8.27 29.44 2.65
C PRO A 37 8.61 28.83 1.28
N ARG A 38 9.16 27.59 1.31
CA ARG A 38 9.45 26.82 0.10
C ARG A 38 9.35 25.34 0.35
N VAL A 39 9.04 24.59 -0.72
CA VAL A 39 9.03 23.13 -0.76
C VAL A 39 9.63 22.63 -2.08
N VAL A 40 10.05 21.36 -2.08
CA VAL A 40 10.43 20.64 -3.30
C VAL A 40 9.47 19.49 -3.48
N ILE A 41 8.86 19.40 -4.67
CA ILE A 41 7.88 18.37 -5.03
C ILE A 41 8.57 17.32 -5.89
N VAL A 42 8.33 16.05 -5.61
CA VAL A 42 8.67 14.94 -6.52
C VAL A 42 7.39 14.19 -6.84
N THR A 43 7.14 13.99 -8.12
CA THR A 43 5.92 13.37 -8.65
C THR A 43 6.24 12.53 -9.88
N GLU A 44 5.23 11.92 -10.50
CA GLU A 44 5.35 11.19 -11.76
C GLU A 44 4.43 11.78 -12.84
N GLU A 45 4.62 11.34 -14.08
CA GLU A 45 4.03 11.96 -15.29
C GLU A 45 2.50 12.04 -15.25
N ASN A 46 1.80 10.97 -14.84
CA ASN A 46 0.33 10.97 -14.83
C ASN A 46 -0.23 11.92 -13.77
N VAL A 47 0.33 11.87 -12.55
CA VAL A 47 -0.06 12.76 -11.45
C VAL A 47 0.30 14.19 -11.77
N ALA A 48 1.45 14.44 -12.39
CA ALA A 48 1.86 15.76 -12.80
C ALA A 48 0.87 16.35 -13.80
N ALA A 49 0.49 15.60 -14.82
CA ALA A 49 -0.44 16.05 -15.86
C ALA A 49 -1.83 16.41 -15.29
N LEU A 50 -2.29 15.65 -14.28
CA LEU A 50 -3.63 15.82 -13.74
C LEU A 50 -3.70 16.84 -12.58
N HIS A 51 -2.68 16.90 -11.72
CA HIS A 51 -2.83 17.49 -10.40
C HIS A 51 -1.72 18.46 -9.98
N LEU A 52 -0.54 18.44 -10.62
CA LEU A 52 0.61 19.25 -10.18
C LEU A 52 0.31 20.76 -10.24
N ALA A 53 -0.38 21.22 -11.26
CA ALA A 53 -0.74 22.63 -11.40
C ALA A 53 -1.62 23.12 -10.23
N ALA A 54 -2.60 22.30 -9.83
CA ALA A 54 -3.49 22.64 -8.70
C ALA A 54 -2.72 22.69 -7.36
N LEU A 55 -1.81 21.75 -7.11
CA LEU A 55 -0.96 21.79 -5.92
C LEU A 55 -0.05 23.02 -5.90
N LYS A 56 0.62 23.33 -7.01
CA LYS A 56 1.50 24.52 -7.11
C LYS A 56 0.73 25.82 -6.88
N THR A 57 -0.49 25.92 -7.41
CA THR A 57 -1.37 27.07 -7.16
C THR A 57 -1.72 27.19 -5.67
N ALA A 58 -2.16 26.09 -5.02
CA ALA A 58 -2.52 26.10 -3.60
C ALA A 58 -1.34 26.48 -2.69
N LEU A 59 -0.12 26.08 -3.05
CA LEU A 59 1.11 26.47 -2.35
C LEU A 59 1.41 27.96 -2.57
N ALA A 60 1.36 28.44 -3.82
CA ALA A 60 1.63 29.82 -4.17
C ALA A 60 0.64 30.81 -3.51
N ASP A 61 -0.66 30.45 -3.44
CA ASP A 61 -1.70 31.22 -2.75
C ASP A 61 -1.42 31.38 -1.24
N SER A 62 -0.61 30.46 -0.68
CA SER A 62 -0.13 30.50 0.70
C SER A 62 1.27 31.13 0.82
N GLY A 63 1.81 31.74 -0.24
CA GLY A 63 3.14 32.33 -0.26
C GLY A 63 4.29 31.32 -0.26
N ILE A 64 4.04 30.05 -0.57
CA ILE A 64 5.03 28.99 -0.57
C ILE A 64 5.53 28.77 -2.00
N SER A 65 6.82 28.99 -2.25
CA SER A 65 7.46 28.67 -3.52
C SER A 65 7.69 27.17 -3.66
N SER A 66 7.59 26.65 -4.89
CA SER A 66 7.76 25.22 -5.13
C SER A 66 8.49 24.93 -6.45
N GLU A 67 9.46 24.03 -6.39
CA GLU A 67 10.09 23.40 -7.56
C GLU A 67 9.67 21.95 -7.64
N ALA A 68 9.58 21.40 -8.86
CA ALA A 68 9.08 20.04 -9.05
C ALA A 68 10.01 19.21 -9.95
N LEU A 69 10.26 17.96 -9.54
CA LEU A 69 10.82 16.90 -10.35
C LEU A 69 9.68 15.97 -10.78
N VAL A 70 9.59 15.72 -12.08
CA VAL A 70 8.63 14.76 -12.66
C VAL A 70 9.42 13.55 -13.14
N LEU A 71 9.08 12.37 -12.62
CA LEU A 71 9.69 11.08 -12.94
C LEU A 71 8.75 10.27 -13.84
N PRO A 72 9.24 9.25 -14.55
CA PRO A 72 8.38 8.32 -15.28
C PRO A 72 7.39 7.62 -14.34
N ALA A 73 6.22 7.29 -14.87
CA ALA A 73 5.23 6.48 -14.15
C ALA A 73 5.65 5.00 -14.09
N GLY A 74 5.13 4.27 -13.10
CA GLY A 74 5.26 2.82 -12.98
C GLY A 74 6.34 2.34 -12.00
N GLU A 75 6.31 1.04 -11.71
CA GLU A 75 7.16 0.39 -10.69
C GLU A 75 8.66 0.46 -11.02
N GLY A 76 9.03 0.56 -12.30
CA GLY A 76 10.42 0.71 -12.75
C GLY A 76 11.12 1.97 -12.22
N THR A 77 10.34 2.98 -11.83
CA THR A 77 10.86 4.23 -11.23
C THR A 77 11.41 3.98 -9.81
N LYS A 78 11.00 2.92 -9.15
CA LYS A 78 11.45 2.55 -7.80
C LYS A 78 12.82 1.83 -7.85
N SER A 79 13.86 2.52 -8.33
CA SER A 79 15.18 1.96 -8.66
C SER A 79 16.33 2.91 -8.34
N TRP A 80 17.57 2.40 -8.35
CA TRP A 80 18.78 3.18 -8.09
C TRP A 80 18.93 4.42 -8.98
N PRO A 81 18.76 4.35 -10.31
CA PRO A 81 18.92 5.52 -11.17
C PRO A 81 17.99 6.68 -10.79
N PHE A 82 16.71 6.36 -10.47
CA PHE A 82 15.76 7.39 -10.10
C PHE A 82 15.91 7.86 -8.64
N LEU A 83 16.45 7.03 -7.75
CA LEU A 83 16.88 7.49 -6.43
C LEU A 83 18.03 8.49 -6.56
N GLU A 84 19.06 8.19 -7.35
CA GLU A 84 20.17 9.08 -7.63
C GLU A 84 19.68 10.40 -8.21
N GLN A 85 18.86 10.35 -9.28
CA GLN A 85 18.26 11.54 -9.88
C GLN A 85 17.48 12.38 -8.88
N THR A 86 16.69 11.74 -8.01
CA THR A 86 15.92 12.44 -6.97
C THR A 86 16.83 13.11 -5.96
N VAL A 87 17.85 12.41 -5.46
CA VAL A 87 18.82 12.93 -4.50
C VAL A 87 19.60 14.13 -5.09
N GLU A 88 20.08 14.00 -6.33
CA GLU A 88 20.80 15.08 -7.02
C GLU A 88 19.91 16.30 -7.25
N PHE A 89 18.66 16.10 -7.62
CA PHE A 89 17.69 17.19 -7.75
C PHE A 89 17.49 17.90 -6.40
N LEU A 90 17.28 17.18 -5.31
CA LEU A 90 17.13 17.77 -3.98
C LEU A 90 18.37 18.58 -3.55
N LEU A 91 19.57 18.08 -3.85
CA LEU A 91 20.83 18.78 -3.58
C LEU A 91 20.99 20.05 -4.45
N THR A 92 20.65 19.97 -5.74
CA THR A 92 20.65 21.11 -6.66
C THR A 92 19.68 22.20 -6.21
N GLN A 93 18.52 21.81 -5.68
CA GLN A 93 17.55 22.71 -5.06
C GLN A 93 18.00 23.22 -3.68
N LYS A 94 19.22 22.86 -3.21
CA LYS A 94 19.78 23.28 -1.92
C LYS A 94 18.86 22.97 -0.74
N VAL A 95 18.27 21.77 -0.76
CA VAL A 95 17.43 21.30 0.35
C VAL A 95 18.25 21.15 1.61
N GLU A 96 17.77 21.69 2.73
CA GLU A 96 18.35 21.63 4.05
C GLU A 96 17.55 20.73 4.99
N ARG A 97 18.08 20.35 6.14
CA ARG A 97 17.41 19.46 7.11
C ARG A 97 16.07 19.98 7.62
N GLY A 98 15.90 21.30 7.67
CA GLY A 98 14.67 21.95 8.10
C GLY A 98 13.60 22.08 7.00
N ASP A 99 13.95 21.78 5.75
CA ASP A 99 12.99 21.87 4.63
C ASP A 99 12.04 20.70 4.58
N ILE A 100 11.02 20.83 3.73
CA ILE A 100 10.04 19.80 3.43
C ILE A 100 10.17 19.38 1.96
N VAL A 101 10.26 18.08 1.75
CA VAL A 101 10.08 17.45 0.44
C VAL A 101 8.67 16.90 0.37
N ILE A 102 7.96 17.12 -0.73
CA ILE A 102 6.62 16.56 -0.95
C ILE A 102 6.72 15.37 -1.88
N ALA A 103 6.34 14.19 -1.39
CA ALA A 103 6.09 13.00 -2.19
C ALA A 103 4.65 13.07 -2.70
N PHE A 104 4.46 13.41 -3.98
CA PHE A 104 3.15 13.59 -4.59
C PHE A 104 2.88 12.51 -5.63
N GLY A 105 2.21 11.44 -5.24
CA GLY A 105 1.98 10.30 -6.14
C GLY A 105 1.46 9.04 -5.44
N GLY A 106 1.47 7.93 -6.15
CA GLY A 106 1.17 6.61 -5.60
C GLY A 106 2.29 6.06 -4.72
N GLY A 107 2.19 4.77 -4.34
CA GLY A 107 3.16 4.10 -3.47
C GLY A 107 4.60 4.13 -3.99
N VAL A 108 4.80 4.06 -5.30
CA VAL A 108 6.13 4.13 -5.94
C VAL A 108 6.83 5.45 -5.59
N ILE A 109 6.13 6.57 -5.76
CA ILE A 109 6.67 7.90 -5.44
C ILE A 109 6.83 8.07 -3.93
N GLY A 110 5.86 7.62 -3.12
CA GLY A 110 5.95 7.67 -1.66
C GLY A 110 7.20 6.97 -1.13
N ASP A 111 7.47 5.75 -1.60
CA ASP A 111 8.60 4.94 -1.16
C ASP A 111 9.94 5.52 -1.64
N LEU A 112 10.05 5.87 -2.93
CA LEU A 112 11.26 6.44 -3.50
C LEU A 112 11.65 7.76 -2.83
N VAL A 113 10.70 8.67 -2.72
CA VAL A 113 10.94 10.03 -2.17
C VAL A 113 11.20 9.97 -0.67
N GLY A 114 10.46 9.13 0.06
CA GLY A 114 10.71 8.90 1.48
C GLY A 114 12.13 8.37 1.72
N PHE A 115 12.61 7.45 0.89
CA PHE A 115 13.98 6.94 0.97
C PHE A 115 15.02 7.98 0.57
N ALA A 116 14.77 8.76 -0.49
CA ALA A 116 15.62 9.90 -0.84
C ALA A 116 15.71 10.92 0.31
N ALA A 117 14.58 11.25 0.94
CA ALA A 117 14.53 12.15 2.10
C ALA A 117 15.28 11.58 3.31
N ALA A 118 15.22 10.27 3.55
CA ALA A 118 15.97 9.61 4.62
C ALA A 118 17.49 9.71 4.43
N THR A 119 17.96 9.73 3.17
CA THR A 119 19.40 9.70 2.84
C THR A 119 20.01 11.09 2.67
N VAL A 120 19.29 12.02 2.03
CA VAL A 120 19.76 13.40 1.81
C VAL A 120 19.99 14.10 3.15
N ARG A 121 21.18 14.72 3.32
CA ARG A 121 21.58 15.42 4.56
C ARG A 121 21.48 14.57 5.83
N ARG A 122 21.41 13.24 5.73
CA ARG A 122 21.18 12.28 6.82
C ARG A 122 19.80 12.44 7.45
N GLY A 123 18.82 12.75 6.65
CA GLY A 123 17.42 12.91 7.03
C GLY A 123 16.90 14.33 6.77
N VAL A 124 15.92 14.43 5.88
CA VAL A 124 15.13 15.61 5.58
C VAL A 124 13.67 15.24 5.83
N ARG A 125 12.90 16.20 6.34
CA ARG A 125 11.45 15.97 6.55
C ARG A 125 10.72 15.87 5.22
N PHE A 126 9.68 15.05 5.20
CA PHE A 126 8.84 14.95 4.01
C PHE A 126 7.35 14.87 4.37
N VAL A 127 6.52 15.27 3.42
CA VAL A 127 5.06 15.18 3.44
C VAL A 127 4.65 14.25 2.33
N GLN A 128 3.70 13.36 2.60
CA GLN A 128 3.10 12.52 1.57
C GLN A 128 1.74 13.08 1.15
N ILE A 129 1.51 13.15 -0.15
CA ILE A 129 0.20 13.41 -0.76
C ILE A 129 -0.12 12.21 -1.65
N PRO A 130 -0.67 11.12 -1.05
CA PRO A 130 -0.94 9.89 -1.77
C PRO A 130 -2.11 10.06 -2.75
N THR A 131 -1.90 9.66 -4.00
CA THR A 131 -2.88 9.86 -5.09
C THR A 131 -3.61 8.59 -5.51
N SER A 132 -3.13 7.42 -5.10
CA SER A 132 -3.81 6.13 -5.32
C SER A 132 -4.46 5.62 -4.02
N LEU A 133 -5.50 4.80 -4.14
CA LEU A 133 -6.17 4.22 -2.97
C LEU A 133 -5.22 3.36 -2.15
N LEU A 134 -4.40 2.52 -2.81
CA LEU A 134 -3.37 1.72 -2.15
C LEU A 134 -2.43 2.61 -1.32
N ALA A 135 -1.99 3.74 -1.87
CA ALA A 135 -1.12 4.64 -1.14
C ALA A 135 -1.83 5.33 0.02
N GLN A 136 -3.10 5.71 -0.13
CA GLN A 136 -3.88 6.34 0.94
C GLN A 136 -4.12 5.41 2.13
N VAL A 137 -4.39 4.12 1.88
CA VAL A 137 -4.75 3.18 2.94
C VAL A 137 -3.57 2.37 3.48
N ASP A 138 -2.47 2.30 2.72
CA ASP A 138 -1.34 1.42 3.08
C ASP A 138 0.01 2.12 3.00
N SER A 139 0.62 2.34 1.84
CA SER A 139 2.04 2.67 1.74
C SER A 139 2.43 4.00 2.38
N SER A 140 1.54 4.99 2.51
CA SER A 140 1.83 6.28 3.14
C SER A 140 1.93 6.22 4.67
N VAL A 141 1.58 5.09 5.31
CA VAL A 141 1.55 4.94 6.77
C VAL A 141 2.60 3.94 7.22
N GLY A 142 3.34 4.29 8.28
CA GLY A 142 4.29 3.38 8.95
C GLY A 142 5.72 3.45 8.44
N GLY A 143 6.06 4.47 7.62
CA GLY A 143 7.42 4.89 7.34
C GLY A 143 8.32 3.90 6.58
N LYS A 144 7.78 2.83 6.02
CA LYS A 144 8.55 1.96 5.12
C LYS A 144 8.80 2.71 3.83
N THR A 145 10.06 2.99 3.53
CA THR A 145 10.49 3.66 2.30
C THR A 145 11.59 2.87 1.63
N GLY A 146 11.70 2.91 0.32
CA GLY A 146 12.73 2.11 -0.32
C GLY A 146 12.60 2.02 -1.84
N ILE A 147 13.50 1.22 -2.39
CA ILE A 147 13.58 0.91 -3.82
C ILE A 147 13.70 -0.59 -4.05
N ASN A 148 13.48 -0.97 -5.28
CA ASN A 148 13.67 -2.33 -5.76
C ASN A 148 15.12 -2.61 -6.14
N SER A 149 15.49 -3.87 -6.16
CA SER A 149 16.76 -4.36 -6.70
C SER A 149 16.52 -5.46 -7.72
N PRO A 150 17.51 -5.84 -8.54
CA PRO A 150 17.39 -6.99 -9.43
C PRO A 150 17.08 -8.31 -8.71
N ILE A 151 17.34 -8.39 -7.41
CA ILE A 151 17.13 -9.59 -6.59
C ILE A 151 15.68 -9.66 -6.07
N GLY A 152 15.01 -8.50 -5.89
CA GLY A 152 13.63 -8.47 -5.41
C GLY A 152 13.13 -7.07 -5.07
N LYS A 153 11.82 -6.97 -4.87
CA LYS A 153 11.13 -5.72 -4.49
C LYS A 153 11.44 -5.33 -3.04
N ASN A 154 11.51 -4.02 -2.77
CA ASN A 154 11.56 -3.42 -1.42
C ASN A 154 12.70 -3.93 -0.51
N LEU A 155 13.81 -4.40 -1.10
CA LEU A 155 14.94 -4.95 -0.33
C LEU A 155 15.89 -3.87 0.20
N ILE A 156 15.79 -2.65 -0.32
CA ILE A 156 16.69 -1.54 -0.02
C ILE A 156 15.82 -0.37 0.44
N GLY A 157 16.03 0.10 1.66
CA GLY A 157 15.19 1.17 2.19
C GLY A 157 15.55 1.59 3.62
N ALA A 158 14.70 2.43 4.17
CA ALA A 158 14.79 2.92 5.53
C ALA A 158 13.39 3.09 6.14
N PHE A 159 13.30 3.00 7.46
CA PHE A 159 12.15 3.46 8.20
C PHE A 159 12.26 4.98 8.39
N HIS A 160 11.47 5.74 7.63
CA HIS A 160 11.45 7.20 7.69
C HIS A 160 10.00 7.68 7.71
N GLN A 161 9.54 8.16 8.88
CA GLN A 161 8.15 8.57 9.06
C GLN A 161 7.91 9.93 8.38
N PRO A 162 6.78 10.13 7.70
CA PRO A 162 6.42 11.44 7.17
C PRO A 162 6.11 12.42 8.30
N THR A 163 6.21 13.72 8.00
CA THR A 163 5.80 14.78 8.93
C THR A 163 4.28 14.98 8.91
N LEU A 164 3.67 14.69 7.77
CA LEU A 164 2.23 14.84 7.51
C LEU A 164 1.85 13.97 6.31
N VAL A 165 0.65 13.42 6.34
CA VAL A 165 0.03 12.77 5.17
C VAL A 165 -1.28 13.50 4.84
N LEU A 166 -1.46 13.93 3.58
CA LEU A 166 -2.69 14.53 3.07
C LEU A 166 -3.36 13.58 2.07
N ALA A 167 -4.27 12.76 2.55
CA ALA A 167 -5.02 11.80 1.75
C ALA A 167 -6.28 12.43 1.17
N ASP A 168 -6.14 13.13 0.04
CA ASP A 168 -7.28 13.73 -0.66
C ASP A 168 -8.07 12.66 -1.41
N THR A 169 -9.22 12.29 -0.87
CA THR A 169 -10.09 11.26 -1.44
C THR A 169 -10.73 11.67 -2.77
N ALA A 170 -10.73 12.96 -3.12
CA ALA A 170 -11.21 13.40 -4.43
C ALA A 170 -10.26 12.98 -5.56
N LEU A 171 -8.96 12.83 -5.29
CA LEU A 171 -7.97 12.36 -6.28
C LEU A 171 -8.24 10.94 -6.77
N LEU A 172 -8.90 10.12 -5.94
CA LEU A 172 -9.28 8.74 -6.29
C LEU A 172 -10.25 8.67 -7.48
N GLY A 173 -10.95 9.77 -7.79
CA GLY A 173 -11.83 9.87 -8.96
C GLY A 173 -11.09 9.90 -10.29
N THR A 174 -9.78 10.10 -10.30
CA THR A 174 -8.94 10.14 -11.51
C THR A 174 -8.20 8.84 -11.80
N LEU A 175 -8.34 7.85 -10.91
CA LEU A 175 -7.77 6.51 -11.11
C LEU A 175 -8.55 5.73 -12.17
N THR A 176 -7.86 4.85 -12.88
CA THR A 176 -8.56 3.83 -13.65
C THR A 176 -9.34 2.90 -12.72
N PRO A 177 -10.43 2.27 -13.17
CA PRO A 177 -11.16 1.28 -12.36
C PRO A 177 -10.24 0.17 -11.83
N ARG A 178 -9.27 -0.28 -12.64
CA ARG A 178 -8.33 -1.34 -12.27
C ARG A 178 -7.39 -0.89 -11.15
N ASP A 179 -6.84 0.33 -11.23
CA ASP A 179 -5.97 0.87 -10.18
C ASP A 179 -6.73 1.11 -8.87
N PHE A 180 -7.99 1.58 -8.98
CA PHE A 180 -8.85 1.74 -7.82
C PHE A 180 -9.11 0.41 -7.13
N LEU A 181 -9.53 -0.63 -7.88
CA LEU A 181 -9.79 -1.96 -7.35
C LEU A 181 -8.52 -2.62 -6.78
N SER A 182 -7.36 -2.38 -7.39
CA SER A 182 -6.08 -2.81 -6.81
C SER A 182 -5.88 -2.22 -5.39
N GLY A 183 -6.16 -0.93 -5.19
CA GLY A 183 -6.14 -0.33 -3.85
C GLY A 183 -7.23 -0.88 -2.92
N TYR A 184 -8.41 -1.20 -3.47
CA TYR A 184 -9.53 -1.75 -2.70
C TYR A 184 -9.22 -3.14 -2.13
N GLY A 185 -8.35 -3.92 -2.77
CA GLY A 185 -7.85 -5.18 -2.23
C GLY A 185 -7.18 -5.00 -0.86
N GLU A 186 -6.43 -3.93 -0.68
CA GLU A 186 -5.84 -3.58 0.62
C GLU A 186 -6.90 -3.13 1.64
N VAL A 187 -7.94 -2.41 1.20
CA VAL A 187 -9.05 -2.03 2.08
C VAL A 187 -9.75 -3.29 2.62
N VAL A 188 -10.08 -4.25 1.75
CA VAL A 188 -10.70 -5.53 2.13
C VAL A 188 -9.80 -6.31 3.08
N LYS A 189 -8.51 -6.35 2.83
CA LYS A 189 -7.52 -7.01 3.70
C LYS A 189 -7.64 -6.55 5.15
N TYR A 190 -7.86 -5.25 5.42
CA TYR A 190 -8.02 -4.76 6.80
C TYR A 190 -9.24 -5.36 7.50
N GLY A 191 -10.38 -5.44 6.83
CA GLY A 191 -11.55 -6.13 7.36
C GLY A 191 -11.26 -7.60 7.68
N LEU A 192 -10.61 -8.29 6.75
CA LEU A 192 -10.29 -9.70 6.88
C LEU A 192 -9.30 -10.00 8.00
N LEU A 193 -8.31 -9.12 8.21
CA LEU A 193 -7.23 -9.38 9.19
C LEU A 193 -7.63 -9.10 10.63
N GLY A 194 -8.53 -8.14 10.89
CA GLY A 194 -8.72 -7.71 12.27
C GLY A 194 -10.04 -6.97 12.57
N ASP A 195 -10.99 -6.87 11.63
CA ASP A 195 -12.26 -6.16 11.88
C ASP A 195 -13.43 -6.72 11.04
N ALA A 196 -14.13 -7.70 11.60
CA ALA A 196 -15.28 -8.32 10.94
C ALA A 196 -16.42 -7.31 10.64
N ASN A 197 -16.66 -6.34 11.53
CA ASN A 197 -17.68 -5.31 11.32
C ASN A 197 -17.29 -4.39 10.15
N PHE A 198 -16.00 -4.10 9.99
CA PHE A 198 -15.53 -3.35 8.83
C PHE A 198 -15.73 -4.15 7.55
N PHE A 199 -15.46 -5.46 7.56
CA PHE A 199 -15.74 -6.31 6.40
C PHE A 199 -17.23 -6.32 6.04
N GLU A 200 -18.14 -6.42 7.01
CA GLU A 200 -19.59 -6.30 6.81
C GLU A 200 -19.98 -4.95 6.18
N THR A 201 -19.38 -3.85 6.68
CA THR A 201 -19.57 -2.53 6.06
C THR A 201 -19.11 -2.49 4.60
N LEU A 202 -17.99 -3.17 4.28
CA LEU A 202 -17.51 -3.26 2.89
C LEU A 202 -18.44 -4.10 1.99
N GLU A 203 -19.07 -5.14 2.53
CA GLU A 203 -20.09 -5.90 1.81
C GLU A 203 -21.31 -5.03 1.46
N GLU A 204 -21.72 -4.14 2.37
CA GLU A 204 -22.86 -3.24 2.19
C GLU A 204 -22.51 -2.02 1.31
N GLU A 205 -21.39 -1.39 1.54
CA GLU A 205 -21.01 -0.10 0.94
C GLU A 205 -20.02 -0.21 -0.24
N GLY A 206 -19.44 -1.38 -0.52
CA GLY A 206 -18.39 -1.55 -1.51
C GLY A 206 -18.74 -1.01 -2.89
N ALA A 207 -19.97 -1.26 -3.35
CA ALA A 207 -20.44 -0.71 -4.63
C ALA A 207 -20.49 0.84 -4.62
N ALA A 208 -20.91 1.46 -3.53
CA ALA A 208 -20.93 2.92 -3.37
C ALA A 208 -19.51 3.49 -3.32
N ILE A 209 -18.59 2.83 -2.62
CA ILE A 209 -17.16 3.19 -2.55
C ILE A 209 -16.56 3.18 -3.96
N ALA A 210 -16.79 2.13 -4.73
CA ALA A 210 -16.31 2.01 -6.12
C ALA A 210 -16.95 3.05 -7.03
N ALA A 211 -18.24 3.30 -6.89
CA ALA A 211 -18.99 4.30 -7.67
C ALA A 211 -18.60 5.75 -7.34
N GLY A 212 -17.82 6.00 -6.29
CA GLY A 212 -17.32 7.32 -5.97
C GLY A 212 -18.08 8.06 -4.88
N ASP A 213 -18.94 7.38 -4.10
CA ASP A 213 -19.53 8.01 -2.91
C ASP A 213 -18.43 8.51 -1.97
N MET A 214 -18.36 9.82 -1.83
CA MET A 214 -17.28 10.47 -1.13
C MET A 214 -17.30 10.16 0.38
N ALA A 215 -18.48 10.06 0.98
CA ALA A 215 -18.59 9.77 2.41
C ALA A 215 -18.17 8.31 2.70
N ALA A 216 -18.58 7.37 1.87
CA ALA A 216 -18.17 5.98 1.97
C ALA A 216 -16.65 5.81 1.75
N ARG A 217 -16.07 6.51 0.75
CA ARG A 217 -14.62 6.54 0.54
C ARG A 217 -13.85 7.05 1.76
N VAL A 218 -14.28 8.19 2.34
CA VAL A 218 -13.66 8.75 3.55
C VAL A 218 -13.73 7.75 4.70
N ARG A 219 -14.89 7.11 4.94
CA ARG A 219 -15.01 6.09 5.99
C ARG A 219 -14.06 4.91 5.78
N ALA A 220 -14.03 4.36 4.56
CA ALA A 220 -13.17 3.21 4.24
C ALA A 220 -11.68 3.54 4.39
N VAL A 221 -11.24 4.69 3.87
CA VAL A 221 -9.84 5.14 4.00
C VAL A 221 -9.50 5.38 5.47
N THR A 222 -10.35 6.11 6.21
CA THR A 222 -10.11 6.41 7.63
C THR A 222 -9.99 5.15 8.45
N ARG A 223 -10.89 4.17 8.27
CA ARG A 223 -10.85 2.91 9.02
C ARG A 223 -9.58 2.11 8.70
N SER A 224 -9.22 1.99 7.44
CA SER A 224 -7.99 1.30 7.01
C SER A 224 -6.74 1.95 7.61
N VAL A 225 -6.63 3.28 7.52
CA VAL A 225 -5.52 4.05 8.10
C VAL A 225 -5.44 3.89 9.61
N GLN A 226 -6.59 3.94 10.31
CA GLN A 226 -6.62 3.75 11.77
C GLN A 226 -6.12 2.37 12.15
N MET A 227 -6.59 1.31 11.49
CA MET A 227 -6.15 -0.06 11.78
C MET A 227 -4.64 -0.24 11.52
N LYS A 228 -4.14 0.38 10.44
CA LYS A 228 -2.70 0.36 10.19
C LYS A 228 -1.91 1.13 11.24
N ALA A 229 -2.37 2.32 11.61
CA ALA A 229 -1.75 3.13 12.67
C ALA A 229 -1.64 2.35 13.98
N ASP A 230 -2.73 1.70 14.41
CA ASP A 230 -2.78 0.91 15.64
C ASP A 230 -1.74 -0.24 15.63
N ILE A 231 -1.51 -0.86 14.47
CA ILE A 231 -0.50 -1.92 14.31
C ILE A 231 0.91 -1.33 14.29
N VAL A 232 1.12 -0.23 13.57
CA VAL A 232 2.43 0.45 13.48
C VAL A 232 2.88 0.98 14.84
N GLU A 233 1.97 1.50 15.64
CA GLU A 233 2.26 1.97 17.00
C GLU A 233 2.77 0.86 17.93
N ARG A 234 2.26 -0.37 17.75
CA ARG A 234 2.71 -1.53 18.53
C ARG A 234 4.01 -2.14 17.99
N ASP A 235 4.26 -2.00 16.70
CA ASP A 235 5.41 -2.65 16.05
C ASP A 235 5.88 -1.84 14.83
N GLU A 236 6.63 -0.76 15.08
CA GLU A 236 7.10 0.15 14.03
C GLU A 236 7.98 -0.57 12.99
N THR A 237 8.84 -1.49 13.43
CA THR A 237 9.91 -2.08 12.60
C THR A 237 9.61 -3.50 12.09
N GLU A 238 8.36 -3.98 12.26
CA GLU A 238 7.90 -5.29 11.76
C GLU A 238 8.66 -6.48 12.35
N GLN A 239 8.78 -6.51 13.67
CA GLN A 239 9.39 -7.62 14.38
C GLN A 239 8.36 -8.61 14.97
N GLY A 240 7.07 -8.25 14.98
CA GLY A 240 5.98 -9.01 15.58
C GLY A 240 4.65 -8.84 14.84
N ASP A 241 3.70 -8.17 15.50
CA ASP A 241 2.29 -8.01 15.06
C ASP A 241 2.12 -7.35 13.70
N ARG A 242 3.06 -6.49 13.30
CA ARG A 242 2.98 -5.83 11.97
C ARG A 242 3.01 -6.83 10.82
N ALA A 243 3.52 -8.03 11.05
CA ALA A 243 3.47 -9.10 10.06
C ALA A 243 2.03 -9.50 9.69
N LEU A 244 1.01 -9.25 10.53
CA LEU A 244 -0.41 -9.49 10.22
C LEU A 244 -0.87 -8.72 8.98
N LEU A 245 -0.29 -7.54 8.71
CA LEU A 245 -0.56 -6.76 7.50
C LEU A 245 -0.23 -7.51 6.21
N ASN A 246 0.50 -8.61 6.29
CA ASN A 246 0.84 -9.46 5.17
C ASN A 246 -0.18 -10.61 4.94
N LEU A 247 -1.42 -10.53 5.44
CA LEU A 247 -2.48 -11.47 5.07
C LEU A 247 -2.61 -11.53 3.53
N GLY A 248 -2.58 -12.72 2.95
CA GLY A 248 -2.58 -12.93 1.50
C GLY A 248 -1.23 -12.72 0.79
N HIS A 249 -0.30 -11.98 1.38
CA HIS A 249 0.94 -11.57 0.70
C HIS A 249 1.91 -12.73 0.41
N THR A 250 1.89 -13.80 1.15
CA THR A 250 2.72 -14.99 0.86
C THR A 250 2.38 -15.58 -0.53
N PHE A 251 1.09 -15.64 -0.86
CA PHE A 251 0.62 -16.03 -2.19
C PHE A 251 0.84 -14.91 -3.22
N CYS A 252 0.47 -13.66 -2.87
CA CYS A 252 0.60 -12.50 -3.73
C CYS A 252 2.02 -12.34 -4.28
N HIS A 253 3.04 -12.33 -3.43
CA HIS A 253 4.44 -12.15 -3.85
C HIS A 253 4.94 -13.27 -4.76
N ALA A 254 4.52 -14.52 -4.52
CA ALA A 254 4.83 -15.62 -5.41
C ALA A 254 4.17 -15.44 -6.79
N LEU A 255 2.94 -14.94 -6.84
CA LEU A 255 2.22 -14.64 -8.08
C LEU A 255 2.82 -13.44 -8.82
N GLU A 256 3.20 -12.37 -8.10
CA GLU A 256 3.92 -11.23 -8.69
C GLU A 256 5.25 -11.66 -9.31
N ALA A 257 6.01 -12.52 -8.61
CA ALA A 257 7.26 -13.09 -9.14
C ALA A 257 7.01 -13.97 -10.37
N ALA A 258 5.98 -14.82 -10.34
CA ALA A 258 5.61 -15.66 -11.47
C ALA A 258 5.12 -14.87 -12.69
N THR A 259 4.61 -13.65 -12.50
CA THR A 259 4.12 -12.76 -13.55
C THR A 259 5.14 -11.69 -13.97
N GLY A 260 6.34 -11.69 -13.37
CA GLY A 260 7.44 -10.79 -13.73
C GLY A 260 7.32 -9.38 -13.15
N PHE A 261 6.55 -9.18 -12.07
CA PHE A 261 6.38 -7.89 -11.36
C PHE A 261 5.86 -6.71 -12.22
N GLY A 262 5.14 -7.01 -13.29
CA GLY A 262 4.63 -6.02 -14.24
C GLY A 262 3.11 -5.85 -14.16
N ASP A 263 2.55 -5.21 -15.21
CA ASP A 263 1.12 -4.89 -15.30
C ASP A 263 0.21 -6.12 -15.55
N ARG A 264 0.80 -7.30 -15.75
CA ARG A 264 0.06 -8.55 -15.88
C ARG A 264 -0.74 -8.87 -14.62
N LEU A 265 -0.19 -8.56 -13.44
CA LEU A 265 -0.84 -8.69 -12.15
C LEU A 265 -0.46 -7.50 -11.29
N LEU A 266 -1.42 -6.61 -11.01
CA LEU A 266 -1.21 -5.52 -10.08
C LEU A 266 -1.15 -6.05 -8.64
N HIS A 267 -0.42 -5.37 -7.76
CA HIS A 267 -0.23 -5.78 -6.37
C HIS A 267 -1.54 -6.13 -5.66
N GLY A 268 -2.53 -5.26 -5.68
CA GLY A 268 -3.79 -5.52 -5.01
C GLY A 268 -4.65 -6.60 -5.66
N GLU A 269 -4.48 -6.88 -6.96
CA GLU A 269 -5.07 -8.07 -7.60
C GLU A 269 -4.43 -9.34 -6.99
N GLY A 270 -3.11 -9.34 -6.82
CA GLY A 270 -2.39 -10.42 -6.15
C GLY A 270 -2.79 -10.58 -4.69
N VAL A 271 -2.99 -9.48 -3.97
CA VAL A 271 -3.49 -9.48 -2.57
C VAL A 271 -4.90 -10.06 -2.49
N SER A 272 -5.80 -9.69 -3.41
CA SER A 272 -7.16 -10.23 -3.47
C SER A 272 -7.17 -11.75 -3.65
N ILE A 273 -6.45 -12.27 -4.65
CA ILE A 273 -6.27 -13.71 -4.86
C ILE A 273 -5.61 -14.34 -3.62
N GLY A 274 -4.58 -13.72 -3.09
CA GLY A 274 -3.84 -14.22 -1.93
C GLY A 274 -4.69 -14.32 -0.67
N CYS A 275 -5.57 -13.36 -0.40
CA CYS A 275 -6.54 -13.42 0.70
C CYS A 275 -7.53 -14.57 0.50
N ALA A 276 -8.07 -14.74 -0.70
CA ALA A 276 -8.97 -15.85 -1.02
C ALA A 276 -8.28 -17.22 -0.80
N LEU A 277 -7.02 -17.36 -1.22
CA LEU A 277 -6.22 -18.58 -1.00
C LEU A 277 -5.84 -18.79 0.47
N ALA A 278 -5.55 -17.71 1.23
CA ALA A 278 -5.26 -17.80 2.65
C ALA A 278 -6.47 -18.29 3.46
N PHE A 279 -7.67 -17.83 3.14
CA PHE A 279 -8.90 -18.33 3.74
C PHE A 279 -9.21 -19.77 3.33
N GLU A 280 -9.01 -20.13 2.07
CA GLU A 280 -9.13 -21.51 1.59
C GLU A 280 -8.17 -22.45 2.34
N LEU A 281 -6.91 -22.04 2.52
CA LEU A 281 -5.92 -22.79 3.28
C LEU A 281 -6.32 -22.90 4.75
N SER A 282 -6.84 -21.83 5.34
CA SER A 282 -7.33 -21.84 6.72
C SER A 282 -8.47 -22.84 6.92
N ALA A 283 -9.44 -22.88 6.01
CA ALA A 283 -10.56 -23.82 6.07
C ALA A 283 -10.11 -25.28 5.89
N ARG A 284 -9.16 -25.57 4.98
CA ARG A 284 -8.60 -26.92 4.79
C ARG A 284 -7.81 -27.42 6.01
N LEU A 285 -7.22 -26.50 6.75
CA LEU A 285 -6.55 -26.80 8.02
C LEU A 285 -7.51 -26.90 9.20
N GLY A 286 -8.82 -26.67 8.99
CA GLY A 286 -9.84 -26.69 10.04
C GLY A 286 -9.75 -25.51 11.00
N LEU A 287 -9.12 -24.41 10.59
CA LEU A 287 -8.95 -23.20 11.40
C LEU A 287 -10.19 -22.29 11.38
N CYS A 288 -10.94 -22.30 10.27
CA CYS A 288 -12.19 -21.58 10.14
C CYS A 288 -13.25 -22.45 9.44
N SER A 289 -14.50 -22.01 9.38
CA SER A 289 -15.57 -22.72 8.70
C SER A 289 -15.37 -22.70 7.17
N GLN A 290 -16.01 -23.66 6.46
CA GLN A 290 -16.00 -23.71 5.00
C GLN A 290 -16.81 -22.59 4.35
N GLU A 291 -17.60 -21.85 5.11
CA GLU A 291 -18.39 -20.71 4.64
C GLU A 291 -17.52 -19.44 4.49
N GLU A 292 -16.47 -19.29 5.31
CA GLU A 292 -15.62 -18.10 5.31
C GLU A 292 -14.90 -17.85 3.97
N PRO A 293 -14.22 -18.81 3.34
CA PRO A 293 -13.62 -18.62 2.02
C PRO A 293 -14.64 -18.25 0.95
N SER A 294 -15.84 -18.83 1.04
CA SER A 294 -16.92 -18.55 0.09
C SER A 294 -17.44 -17.12 0.23
N ARG A 295 -17.61 -16.63 1.46
CA ARG A 295 -18.04 -15.28 1.77
C ARG A 295 -17.00 -14.25 1.26
N VAL A 296 -15.72 -14.47 1.53
CA VAL A 296 -14.62 -13.63 1.04
C VAL A 296 -14.63 -13.55 -0.50
N ARG A 297 -14.68 -14.71 -1.18
CA ARG A 297 -14.73 -14.74 -2.66
C ARG A 297 -15.97 -14.06 -3.22
N THR A 298 -17.12 -14.22 -2.57
CA THR A 298 -18.38 -13.60 -3.00
C THR A 298 -18.29 -12.09 -3.00
N HIS A 299 -17.77 -11.49 -1.92
CA HIS A 299 -17.56 -10.05 -1.85
C HIS A 299 -16.57 -9.57 -2.93
N LEU A 300 -15.39 -10.19 -3.01
CA LEU A 300 -14.36 -9.79 -3.97
C LEU A 300 -14.87 -9.90 -5.42
N LYS A 301 -15.59 -10.97 -5.78
CA LYS A 301 -16.19 -11.14 -7.11
C LYS A 301 -17.29 -10.11 -7.39
N ALA A 302 -18.12 -9.79 -6.38
CA ALA A 302 -19.15 -8.75 -6.51
C ALA A 302 -18.54 -7.37 -6.82
N MET A 303 -17.31 -7.13 -6.34
CA MET A 303 -16.56 -5.93 -6.65
C MET A 303 -15.81 -6.00 -7.99
N GLY A 304 -15.88 -7.10 -8.73
CA GLY A 304 -15.15 -7.29 -9.99
C GLY A 304 -13.65 -7.57 -9.83
N MET A 305 -13.25 -8.05 -8.65
CA MET A 305 -11.85 -8.35 -8.35
C MET A 305 -11.48 -9.79 -8.72
N LYS A 306 -10.20 -10.01 -8.99
CA LYS A 306 -9.63 -11.34 -9.19
C LYS A 306 -9.58 -12.10 -7.87
N THR A 307 -10.00 -13.37 -7.88
CA THR A 307 -10.07 -14.21 -6.68
C THR A 307 -9.41 -15.57 -6.85
N ASP A 308 -9.16 -15.96 -8.09
CA ASP A 308 -8.70 -17.28 -8.44
C ASP A 308 -7.44 -17.21 -9.33
N LEU A 309 -6.61 -18.25 -9.33
CA LEU A 309 -5.43 -18.31 -10.21
C LEU A 309 -5.84 -18.28 -11.69
N ALA A 310 -7.05 -18.75 -12.00
CA ALA A 310 -7.62 -18.70 -13.34
C ALA A 310 -7.87 -17.26 -13.86
N ASP A 311 -8.00 -16.29 -12.97
CA ASP A 311 -8.21 -14.89 -13.33
C ASP A 311 -6.92 -14.17 -13.78
N ILE A 312 -5.76 -14.85 -13.69
CA ILE A 312 -4.47 -14.30 -14.12
C ILE A 312 -4.21 -14.68 -15.57
N ASP A 313 -4.06 -13.71 -16.45
CA ASP A 313 -3.81 -13.94 -17.87
C ASP A 313 -2.44 -14.60 -18.12
N GLY A 314 -2.34 -15.41 -19.21
CA GLY A 314 -1.11 -16.09 -19.64
C GLY A 314 -0.67 -17.18 -18.65
N ASP A 315 0.39 -17.92 -18.95
CA ASP A 315 0.80 -19.10 -18.19
C ASP A 315 1.31 -18.79 -16.78
N LEU A 316 1.00 -19.67 -15.85
CA LEU A 316 1.60 -19.71 -14.52
C LEU A 316 2.45 -20.99 -14.37
N PRO A 317 3.49 -20.95 -13.53
CA PRO A 317 4.25 -22.16 -13.20
C PRO A 317 3.37 -23.15 -12.40
N ASP A 318 3.82 -24.38 -12.29
CA ASP A 318 3.12 -25.40 -11.52
C ASP A 318 3.11 -25.09 -10.00
N ALA A 319 2.31 -25.86 -9.26
CA ALA A 319 2.14 -25.66 -7.82
C ALA A 319 3.45 -25.80 -7.03
N ALA A 320 4.37 -26.67 -7.48
CA ALA A 320 5.65 -26.85 -6.81
C ALA A 320 6.58 -25.63 -7.02
N ALA A 321 6.60 -25.07 -8.22
CA ALA A 321 7.35 -23.87 -8.53
C ALA A 321 6.75 -22.62 -7.81
N LEU A 322 5.42 -22.51 -7.71
CA LEU A 322 4.78 -21.45 -6.93
C LEU A 322 5.14 -21.55 -5.43
N LEU A 323 5.13 -22.76 -4.86
CA LEU A 323 5.56 -22.99 -3.47
C LEU A 323 7.04 -22.64 -3.27
N ALA A 324 7.90 -22.93 -4.24
CA ALA A 324 9.31 -22.56 -4.19
C ALA A 324 9.50 -21.03 -4.22
N LEU A 325 8.70 -20.29 -5.00
CA LEU A 325 8.70 -18.82 -5.01
C LEU A 325 8.28 -18.24 -3.66
N MET A 326 7.29 -18.84 -2.98
CA MET A 326 6.94 -18.44 -1.60
C MET A 326 8.11 -18.56 -0.64
N GLY A 327 8.96 -19.58 -0.81
CA GLY A 327 10.15 -19.81 0.01
C GLY A 327 11.30 -18.82 -0.19
N GLN A 328 11.29 -18.07 -1.30
CA GLN A 328 12.31 -17.04 -1.57
C GLN A 328 11.99 -15.70 -0.88
N ASP A 329 10.76 -15.50 -0.42
CA ASP A 329 10.40 -14.32 0.36
C ASP A 329 11.08 -14.35 1.74
N LYS A 330 11.42 -13.18 2.29
CA LYS A 330 12.07 -12.96 3.61
C LYS A 330 11.37 -13.60 4.82
N LYS A 331 10.23 -14.25 4.59
CA LYS A 331 9.35 -14.84 5.61
C LYS A 331 9.78 -16.25 6.06
N VAL A 332 10.96 -16.71 5.67
CA VAL A 332 11.53 -17.96 6.15
C VAL A 332 12.26 -17.72 7.46
N VAL A 333 11.70 -18.20 8.56
CA VAL A 333 12.33 -18.20 9.89
C VAL A 333 12.67 -19.64 10.21
N ASP A 334 13.93 -19.95 10.52
CA ASP A 334 14.44 -21.30 10.82
C ASP A 334 14.09 -22.35 9.75
N GLY A 335 14.07 -21.95 8.47
CA GLY A 335 13.77 -22.84 7.35
C GLY A 335 12.29 -23.16 7.13
N LYS A 336 11.36 -22.55 7.91
CA LYS A 336 9.91 -22.72 7.75
C LYS A 336 9.27 -21.46 7.17
N LEU A 337 8.34 -21.66 6.23
CA LEU A 337 7.50 -20.59 5.69
C LEU A 337 6.58 -20.05 6.78
N ARG A 338 6.48 -18.72 6.85
CA ARG A 338 5.58 -18.02 7.75
C ARG A 338 4.34 -17.61 6.99
N PHE A 339 3.18 -18.04 7.44
CA PHE A 339 1.87 -17.68 6.88
C PHE A 339 1.09 -16.78 7.82
N ILE A 340 0.26 -15.95 7.25
CA ILE A 340 -0.82 -15.27 7.94
C ILE A 340 -2.10 -15.98 7.52
N LEU A 341 -2.74 -16.67 8.46
CA LEU A 341 -3.99 -17.40 8.27
C LEU A 341 -5.08 -16.81 9.15
N ALA A 342 -6.33 -17.27 9.02
CA ALA A 342 -7.47 -16.73 9.75
C ALA A 342 -8.25 -17.83 10.50
N ARG A 343 -8.73 -17.50 11.71
CA ARG A 343 -9.73 -18.31 12.43
C ARG A 343 -11.16 -17.95 12.04
N GLY A 344 -11.30 -16.88 11.27
CA GLY A 344 -12.53 -16.32 10.73
C GLY A 344 -12.25 -14.93 10.18
N ILE A 345 -13.24 -14.32 9.52
CA ILE A 345 -13.15 -12.93 9.07
C ILE A 345 -12.94 -12.04 10.30
N GLY A 346 -11.89 -11.20 10.27
CA GLY A 346 -11.52 -10.32 11.37
C GLY A 346 -10.62 -10.95 12.44
N ASP A 347 -10.16 -12.20 12.27
CA ASP A 347 -9.28 -12.88 13.24
C ASP A 347 -8.10 -13.58 12.54
N ALA A 348 -7.18 -12.79 12.01
CA ALA A 348 -5.95 -13.32 11.42
C ALA A 348 -4.86 -13.53 12.47
N PHE A 349 -4.00 -14.51 12.23
CA PHE A 349 -2.88 -14.84 13.09
C PHE A 349 -1.67 -15.34 12.30
N ILE A 350 -0.53 -15.29 12.95
CA ILE A 350 0.75 -15.69 12.36
C ILE A 350 1.04 -17.14 12.72
N THR A 351 1.42 -17.97 11.74
CA THR A 351 1.83 -19.37 11.97
C THR A 351 2.94 -19.80 11.02
N SER A 352 3.79 -20.71 11.49
CA SER A 352 4.76 -21.45 10.65
C SER A 352 4.47 -22.96 10.64
N ASP A 353 3.37 -23.37 11.28
CA ASP A 353 2.95 -24.75 11.35
C ASP A 353 1.92 -25.07 10.27
N VAL A 354 2.36 -25.01 9.01
CA VAL A 354 1.55 -25.26 7.83
C VAL A 354 2.18 -26.36 6.99
N PRO A 355 1.52 -27.54 6.86
CA PRO A 355 2.03 -28.64 6.05
C PRO A 355 2.12 -28.23 4.57
N ALA A 356 3.26 -28.48 3.95
CA ALA A 356 3.51 -28.10 2.56
C ALA A 356 2.59 -28.82 1.56
N ASP A 357 2.15 -30.03 1.87
CA ASP A 357 1.23 -30.82 1.05
C ASP A 357 -0.17 -30.17 0.99
N VAL A 358 -0.64 -29.56 2.09
CA VAL A 358 -1.90 -28.81 2.11
C VAL A 358 -1.80 -27.53 1.26
N VAL A 359 -0.68 -26.80 1.34
CA VAL A 359 -0.44 -25.63 0.47
C VAL A 359 -0.41 -26.06 -0.99
N LEU A 360 0.30 -27.14 -1.32
CA LEU A 360 0.34 -27.69 -2.68
C LEU A 360 -1.04 -28.11 -3.18
N SER A 361 -1.89 -28.67 -2.30
CA SER A 361 -3.28 -29.01 -2.67
C SER A 361 -4.08 -27.76 -3.05
N VAL A 362 -4.01 -26.69 -2.24
CA VAL A 362 -4.69 -25.42 -2.55
C VAL A 362 -4.23 -24.86 -3.90
N LEU A 363 -2.93 -24.85 -4.16
CA LEU A 363 -2.37 -24.35 -5.42
C LEU A 363 -2.75 -25.21 -6.62
N ARG A 364 -2.73 -26.55 -6.50
CA ARG A 364 -3.12 -27.47 -7.58
C ARG A 364 -4.57 -27.31 -7.96
N ASP A 365 -5.46 -27.21 -6.98
CA ASP A 365 -6.88 -27.02 -7.22
C ASP A 365 -7.16 -25.67 -7.88
N GLY A 366 -6.49 -24.60 -7.42
CA GLY A 366 -6.58 -23.30 -8.06
C GLY A 366 -6.06 -23.27 -9.51
N LEU A 367 -4.98 -24.01 -9.81
CA LEU A 367 -4.45 -24.15 -11.17
C LEU A 367 -5.34 -25.03 -12.05
N ALA A 368 -6.05 -26.01 -11.49
CA ALA A 368 -6.95 -26.89 -12.25
C ALA A 368 -8.22 -26.17 -12.74
N LEU A 369 -8.54 -24.98 -12.21
CA LEU A 369 -9.63 -24.14 -12.68
C LEU A 369 -9.29 -23.32 -13.93
N ARG A 370 -8.03 -23.34 -14.37
CA ARG A 370 -7.53 -22.65 -15.58
C ARG A 370 -7.82 -23.52 -16.81
#